data_e61adea475ff53998dc428a79f8e5bd8
#
_entry.id   e61adea475ff53998dc428a79f8e5bd8
#
_cell.length_a   1.000
_cell.length_b   1.000
_cell.length_c   1.000
_cell.angle_alpha   90.00
_cell.angle_beta   90.00
_cell.angle_gamma   90.00
#
_symmetry.space_group_name_H-M   'P 1'
#
loop_
_entity.id
_entity.type
_entity.pdbx_description
1 polymer ?
#
loop_
_entity_poly.entity_id
_entity_poly.type
_entity_poly.pdbx_seq_one_letter_code
_entity_poly.pdbx_strand_id
1 'polypeptide(L)'
;MKVLVTGASRGIGYEISKELLESNHNVVMHCNQNKKALEGLQKKHANKSHIVTADLSNLKEIKELINTTINKFDFPDAIINNAGIAESSYINIAIEEWSNLYDRTININLKAPSLLCKEFIMIKREKEIKSKFRIINIASRAAFRGEEEDFISYACSKGGMISLTKTLSRSFGKRDNVIPFSVAPGFVKTEMAKSFIDQHGDCLLYTSDAADDKQC
;
A
#
# COMPACT_ATOMS: atom_id res chain seq x y z
N MET A 1 -14.82 -5.57 11.34
CA MET A 1 -13.51 -6.18 11.03
C MET A 1 -12.41 -5.37 11.70
N LYS A 2 -11.26 -6.00 11.93
CA LYS A 2 -9.99 -5.40 12.42
C LYS A 2 -9.06 -5.25 11.21
N VAL A 3 -8.69 -4.03 10.83
CA VAL A 3 -7.98 -3.75 9.57
C VAL A 3 -6.72 -2.92 9.83
N LEU A 4 -5.58 -3.37 9.29
CA LEU A 4 -4.39 -2.53 9.18
C LEU A 4 -4.40 -1.84 7.80
N VAL A 5 -4.27 -0.50 7.78
CA VAL A 5 -4.11 0.28 6.55
C VAL A 5 -2.75 0.95 6.55
N THR A 6 -1.89 0.62 5.59
CA THR A 6 -0.61 1.31 5.44
C THR A 6 -0.74 2.56 4.56
N GLY A 7 0.01 3.63 4.88
CA GLY A 7 -0.06 4.89 4.15
C GLY A 7 -1.41 5.61 4.30
N ALA A 8 -1.96 5.59 5.52
CA ALA A 8 -3.30 6.12 5.82
C ALA A 8 -3.38 7.64 5.95
N SER A 9 -2.26 8.38 5.91
CA SER A 9 -2.26 9.82 6.22
C SER A 9 -2.77 10.73 5.10
N ARG A 10 -2.94 10.23 3.88
CA ARG A 10 -3.42 10.98 2.72
C ARG A 10 -3.98 10.08 1.63
N GLY A 11 -4.63 10.71 0.64
CA GLY A 11 -5.11 10.06 -0.59
C GLY A 11 -5.97 8.83 -0.32
N ILE A 12 -5.76 7.78 -1.11
CA ILE A 12 -6.56 6.54 -1.09
C ILE A 12 -6.57 5.91 0.31
N GLY A 13 -5.43 5.84 0.99
CA GLY A 13 -5.33 5.22 2.32
C GLY A 13 -6.12 5.98 3.39
N TYR A 14 -6.19 7.30 3.29
CA TYR A 14 -6.99 8.13 4.20
C TYR A 14 -8.49 7.88 4.00
N GLU A 15 -8.97 7.91 2.77
CA GLU A 15 -10.39 7.69 2.48
C GLU A 15 -10.82 6.26 2.82
N ILE A 16 -9.99 5.26 2.55
CA ILE A 16 -10.23 3.87 3.00
C ILE A 16 -10.35 3.80 4.53
N SER A 17 -9.43 4.44 5.25
CA SER A 17 -9.42 4.41 6.72
C SER A 17 -10.66 5.08 7.29
N LYS A 18 -11.05 6.22 6.72
CA LYS A 18 -12.25 6.97 7.08
C LYS A 18 -13.52 6.13 6.85
N GLU A 19 -13.68 5.56 5.66
CA GLU A 19 -14.84 4.74 5.30
C GLU A 19 -14.97 3.50 6.21
N LEU A 20 -13.85 2.82 6.49
CA LEU A 20 -13.83 1.69 7.40
C LEU A 20 -14.28 2.08 8.83
N LEU A 21 -13.82 3.22 9.33
CA LEU A 21 -14.19 3.71 10.66
C LEU A 21 -15.67 4.13 10.70
N GLU A 22 -16.17 4.81 9.68
CA GLU A 22 -17.58 5.19 9.53
C GLU A 22 -18.49 3.97 9.38
N SER A 23 -18.01 2.91 8.73
CA SER A 23 -18.66 1.58 8.63
C SER A 23 -18.46 0.72 9.88
N ASN A 24 -18.08 1.31 11.02
CA ASN A 24 -17.96 0.66 12.31
C ASN A 24 -16.90 -0.45 12.42
N HIS A 25 -15.81 -0.35 11.66
CA HIS A 25 -14.66 -1.25 11.75
C HIS A 25 -13.58 -0.71 12.70
N ASN A 26 -12.70 -1.59 13.19
CA ASN A 26 -11.52 -1.20 13.95
C ASN A 26 -10.32 -1.06 13.00
N VAL A 27 -9.63 0.06 13.05
CA VAL A 27 -8.55 0.37 12.10
C VAL A 27 -7.26 0.75 12.81
N VAL A 28 -6.17 0.05 12.51
CA VAL A 28 -4.81 0.54 12.73
C VAL A 28 -4.40 1.32 11.48
N MET A 29 -4.17 2.60 11.66
CA MET A 29 -3.79 3.56 10.62
C MET A 29 -2.29 3.80 10.67
N HIS A 30 -1.55 3.30 9.69
CA HIS A 30 -0.12 3.54 9.61
C HIS A 30 0.18 4.77 8.74
N CYS A 31 1.15 5.58 9.19
CA CYS A 31 1.78 6.64 8.41
C CYS A 31 3.30 6.65 8.65
N ASN A 32 4.08 7.25 7.74
CA ASN A 32 5.51 7.44 7.98
C ASN A 32 5.74 8.56 9.01
N GLN A 33 5.46 9.80 8.65
CA GLN A 33 5.77 10.98 9.50
C GLN A 33 4.53 11.80 9.83
N ASN A 34 3.56 11.91 8.94
CA ASN A 34 2.41 12.81 9.09
C ASN A 34 1.30 12.20 9.96
N LYS A 35 1.60 11.98 11.23
CA LYS A 35 0.61 11.52 12.23
C LYS A 35 -0.53 12.54 12.39
N LYS A 36 -0.21 13.82 12.34
CA LYS A 36 -1.17 14.92 12.56
C LYS A 36 -2.38 14.86 11.62
N ALA A 37 -2.18 14.40 10.39
CA ALA A 37 -3.27 14.23 9.42
C ALA A 37 -4.34 13.21 9.85
N LEU A 38 -3.99 12.27 10.74
CA LEU A 38 -4.88 11.21 11.22
C LEU A 38 -5.53 11.52 12.57
N GLU A 39 -5.07 12.54 13.28
CA GLU A 39 -5.56 12.87 14.64
C GLU A 39 -7.06 13.19 14.66
N GLY A 40 -7.56 13.84 13.61
CA GLY A 40 -8.99 14.13 13.46
C GLY A 40 -9.84 12.86 13.39
N LEU A 41 -9.42 11.90 12.56
CA LEU A 41 -10.09 10.59 12.48
C LEU A 41 -9.98 9.82 13.79
N GLN A 42 -8.79 9.82 14.41
CA GLN A 42 -8.60 9.13 15.69
C GLN A 42 -9.47 9.74 16.78
N LYS A 43 -9.57 11.06 16.86
CA LYS A 43 -10.41 11.74 17.86
C LYS A 43 -11.90 11.39 17.68
N LYS A 44 -12.38 11.39 16.43
CA LYS A 44 -13.77 11.04 16.08
C LYS A 44 -14.10 9.56 16.39
N HIS A 45 -13.11 8.67 16.26
CA HIS A 45 -13.29 7.21 16.41
C HIS A 45 -12.31 6.61 17.43
N ALA A 46 -12.13 7.26 18.58
CA ALA A 46 -11.07 6.95 19.55
C ALA A 46 -10.99 5.47 19.98
N ASN A 47 -12.15 4.81 20.17
CA ASN A 47 -12.21 3.42 20.62
C ASN A 47 -11.96 2.39 19.50
N LYS A 48 -11.93 2.82 18.22
CA LYS A 48 -11.85 1.95 17.03
C LYS A 48 -10.65 2.22 16.17
N SER A 49 -9.92 3.29 16.45
CA SER A 49 -8.78 3.70 15.66
C SER A 49 -7.48 3.75 16.48
N HIS A 50 -6.38 3.40 15.84
CA HIS A 50 -5.06 3.54 16.41
C HIS A 50 -4.07 4.00 15.34
N ILE A 51 -3.26 5.01 15.66
CA ILE A 51 -2.23 5.52 14.73
C ILE A 51 -0.89 4.90 15.09
N VAL A 52 -0.19 4.38 14.09
CA VAL A 52 1.19 3.89 14.20
C VAL A 52 2.06 4.63 13.20
N THR A 53 3.18 5.14 13.68
CA THR A 53 4.20 5.75 12.83
C THR A 53 5.32 4.73 12.60
N ALA A 54 5.70 4.50 11.34
CA ALA A 54 6.81 3.62 10.97
C ALA A 54 7.35 3.98 9.58
N ASP A 55 8.67 3.92 9.40
CA ASP A 55 9.28 3.93 8.08
C ASP A 55 9.30 2.50 7.51
N LEU A 56 8.56 2.29 6.43
CA LEU A 56 8.47 0.99 5.76
C LEU A 56 9.75 0.59 5.00
N SER A 57 10.75 1.44 4.89
CA SER A 57 12.07 1.04 4.43
C SER A 57 12.92 0.40 5.54
N ASN A 58 12.52 0.59 6.81
CA ASN A 58 13.22 0.13 7.99
C ASN A 58 12.60 -1.16 8.57
N LEU A 59 13.37 -2.26 8.54
CA LEU A 59 12.89 -3.56 9.00
C LEU A 59 12.50 -3.57 10.49
N LYS A 60 13.19 -2.81 11.34
CA LYS A 60 12.86 -2.71 12.76
C LYS A 60 11.48 -2.07 12.96
N GLU A 61 11.21 -0.98 12.24
CA GLU A 61 9.94 -0.27 12.33
C GLU A 61 8.77 -1.08 11.73
N ILE A 62 9.02 -1.86 10.67
CA ILE A 62 8.05 -2.84 10.15
C ILE A 62 7.67 -3.87 11.24
N LYS A 63 8.65 -4.40 11.98
CA LYS A 63 8.40 -5.33 13.09
C LYS A 63 7.58 -4.66 14.21
N GLU A 64 7.88 -3.42 14.55
CA GLU A 64 7.14 -2.65 15.54
C GLU A 64 5.69 -2.39 15.10
N LEU A 65 5.46 -2.09 13.81
CA LEU A 65 4.12 -1.96 13.23
C LEU A 65 3.31 -3.27 13.36
N ILE A 66 3.92 -4.41 13.03
CA ILE A 66 3.30 -5.73 13.16
C ILE A 66 2.94 -6.01 14.63
N ASN A 67 3.91 -5.85 15.54
CA ASN A 67 3.71 -6.08 16.97
C ASN A 67 2.60 -5.19 17.54
N THR A 68 2.59 -3.91 17.17
CA THR A 68 1.55 -2.98 17.60
C THR A 68 0.17 -3.41 17.07
N THR A 69 0.10 -3.86 15.82
CA THR A 69 -1.15 -4.35 15.22
C THR A 69 -1.66 -5.59 15.96
N ILE A 70 -0.78 -6.54 16.27
CA ILE A 70 -1.12 -7.74 17.04
C ILE A 70 -1.56 -7.38 18.46
N ASN A 71 -0.85 -6.49 19.13
CA ASN A 71 -1.21 -6.05 20.49
C ASN A 71 -2.58 -5.36 20.55
N LYS A 72 -2.98 -4.67 19.47
CA LYS A 72 -4.28 -3.99 19.39
C LYS A 72 -5.43 -4.92 19.02
N PHE A 73 -5.18 -5.90 18.19
CA PHE A 73 -6.22 -6.70 17.55
C PHE A 73 -6.17 -8.19 17.92
N ASP A 74 -5.09 -8.67 18.54
CA ASP A 74 -4.67 -10.07 18.60
C ASP A 74 -4.32 -10.63 17.21
N PHE A 75 -5.21 -10.48 16.23
CA PHE A 75 -4.92 -10.71 14.81
C PHE A 75 -5.87 -9.87 13.95
N PRO A 76 -5.37 -9.23 12.85
CA PRO A 76 -6.24 -8.48 11.95
C PRO A 76 -7.04 -9.41 11.01
N ASP A 77 -8.28 -9.02 10.68
CA ASP A 77 -9.09 -9.68 9.66
C ASP A 77 -8.60 -9.36 8.24
N ALA A 78 -7.97 -8.18 8.10
CA ALA A 78 -7.42 -7.72 6.82
C ALA A 78 -6.21 -6.81 7.00
N ILE A 79 -5.31 -6.82 6.02
CA ILE A 79 -4.29 -5.79 5.80
C ILE A 79 -4.50 -5.15 4.43
N ILE A 80 -4.35 -3.82 4.37
CA ILE A 80 -4.39 -3.05 3.13
C ILE A 80 -3.01 -2.43 2.91
N ASN A 81 -2.26 -3.02 2.01
CA ASN A 81 -0.96 -2.55 1.58
C ASN A 81 -1.15 -1.42 0.56
N ASN A 82 -1.34 -0.20 1.08
CA ASN A 82 -1.59 0.99 0.28
C ASN A 82 -0.38 1.95 0.27
N ALA A 83 0.47 1.92 1.30
CA ALA A 83 1.66 2.76 1.32
C ALA A 83 2.49 2.61 0.05
N GLY A 84 2.94 3.72 -0.50
CA GLY A 84 3.78 3.74 -1.68
C GLY A 84 4.29 5.13 -2.00
N ILE A 85 5.37 5.17 -2.75
CA ILE A 85 5.97 6.37 -3.32
C ILE A 85 6.11 6.21 -4.83
N ALA A 86 6.12 7.33 -5.54
CA ALA A 86 6.45 7.44 -6.95
C ALA A 86 7.44 8.59 -7.09
N GLU A 87 8.72 8.30 -6.90
CA GLU A 87 9.80 9.26 -7.03
C GLU A 87 10.39 9.15 -8.45
N SER A 88 10.57 10.29 -9.11
CA SER A 88 11.21 10.33 -10.42
C SER A 88 12.70 9.96 -10.29
N SER A 89 13.14 9.02 -11.10
CA SER A 89 14.54 8.60 -11.23
C SER A 89 15.00 8.83 -12.67
N TYR A 90 15.41 10.07 -12.95
CA TYR A 90 15.79 10.48 -14.30
C TYR A 90 16.92 9.63 -14.85
N ILE A 91 16.79 9.22 -16.14
CA ILE A 91 17.75 8.31 -16.77
C ILE A 91 19.16 8.88 -16.88
N ASN A 92 19.32 10.19 -16.81
CA ASN A 92 20.58 10.92 -16.98
C ASN A 92 21.33 11.25 -15.68
N ILE A 93 20.83 10.82 -14.51
CA ILE A 93 21.54 10.98 -13.23
C ILE A 93 22.62 9.90 -13.04
N ALA A 94 23.50 10.09 -12.05
CA ALA A 94 24.53 9.11 -11.71
C ALA A 94 23.90 7.76 -11.31
N ILE A 95 24.56 6.65 -11.66
CA ILE A 95 24.04 5.30 -11.42
C ILE A 95 23.83 5.01 -9.94
N GLU A 96 24.67 5.56 -9.06
CA GLU A 96 24.56 5.41 -7.62
C GLU A 96 23.31 6.10 -7.08
N GLU A 97 23.01 7.30 -7.57
CA GLU A 97 21.79 8.04 -7.20
C GLU A 97 20.56 7.33 -7.72
N TRP A 98 20.58 6.92 -8.99
CA TRP A 98 19.50 6.15 -9.60
C TRP A 98 19.20 4.85 -8.82
N SER A 99 20.24 4.10 -8.46
CA SER A 99 20.13 2.86 -7.69
C SER A 99 19.48 3.11 -6.32
N ASN A 100 19.87 4.18 -5.62
CA ASN A 100 19.29 4.54 -4.33
C ASN A 100 17.79 4.87 -4.42
N LEU A 101 17.37 5.61 -5.44
CA LEU A 101 15.96 5.94 -5.69
C LEU A 101 15.16 4.68 -6.06
N TYR A 102 15.74 3.81 -6.89
CA TYR A 102 15.16 2.53 -7.25
C TYR A 102 14.94 1.65 -6.02
N ASP A 103 15.99 1.44 -5.23
CA ASP A 103 15.94 0.61 -4.02
C ASP A 103 14.94 1.14 -3.00
N ARG A 104 14.87 2.46 -2.81
CA ARG A 104 13.91 3.08 -1.93
C ARG A 104 12.48 2.80 -2.36
N THR A 105 12.20 2.94 -3.66
CA THR A 105 10.87 2.67 -4.22
C THR A 105 10.50 1.19 -4.06
N ILE A 106 11.40 0.27 -4.38
CA ILE A 106 11.18 -1.17 -4.21
C ILE A 106 11.02 -1.54 -2.74
N ASN A 107 11.83 -0.98 -1.85
CA ASN A 107 11.76 -1.27 -0.42
C ASN A 107 10.40 -0.90 0.17
N ILE A 108 9.86 0.28 -0.18
CA ILE A 108 8.58 0.75 0.35
C ILE A 108 7.39 0.09 -0.36
N ASN A 109 7.40 0.06 -1.70
CA ASN A 109 6.23 -0.34 -2.48
C ASN A 109 6.04 -1.85 -2.60
N LEU A 110 7.11 -2.65 -2.47
CA LEU A 110 7.07 -4.09 -2.72
C LEU A 110 7.65 -4.93 -1.58
N LYS A 111 8.85 -4.62 -1.11
CA LYS A 111 9.50 -5.42 -0.06
C LYS A 111 8.74 -5.32 1.27
N ALA A 112 8.36 -4.11 1.70
CA ALA A 112 7.59 -3.93 2.93
C ALA A 112 6.24 -4.68 2.91
N PRO A 113 5.38 -4.55 1.88
CA PRO A 113 4.19 -5.40 1.75
C PRO A 113 4.48 -6.89 1.79
N SER A 114 5.56 -7.33 1.14
CA SER A 114 5.96 -8.74 1.15
C SER A 114 6.31 -9.22 2.56
N LEU A 115 7.04 -8.40 3.33
CA LEU A 115 7.39 -8.68 4.72
C LEU A 115 6.16 -8.71 5.62
N LEU A 116 5.24 -7.75 5.47
CA LEU A 116 3.97 -7.72 6.21
C LEU A 116 3.17 -9.00 5.92
N CYS A 117 3.00 -9.36 4.65
CA CYS A 117 2.28 -10.58 4.26
C CYS A 117 2.93 -11.83 4.87
N LYS A 118 4.25 -11.95 4.75
CA LYS A 118 5.03 -13.09 5.30
C LYS A 118 4.84 -13.23 6.80
N GLU A 119 5.00 -12.15 7.55
CA GLU A 119 4.92 -12.19 9.02
C GLU A 119 3.50 -12.48 9.50
N PHE A 120 2.46 -11.81 8.95
CA PHE A 120 1.09 -12.11 9.34
C PHE A 120 0.67 -13.54 9.00
N ILE A 121 1.13 -14.11 7.88
CA ILE A 121 0.86 -15.52 7.55
C ILE A 121 1.57 -16.45 8.53
N MET A 122 2.79 -16.14 8.96
CA MET A 122 3.51 -16.94 9.98
C MET A 122 2.79 -16.87 11.32
N ILE A 123 2.43 -15.68 11.79
CA ILE A 123 1.67 -15.51 13.04
C ILE A 123 0.34 -16.27 13.00
N LYS A 124 -0.37 -16.20 11.84
CA LYS A 124 -1.61 -16.94 11.63
C LYS A 124 -1.44 -18.44 11.83
N ARG A 125 -0.33 -18.99 11.34
CA ARG A 125 0.01 -20.42 11.50
C ARG A 125 0.39 -20.74 12.93
N GLU A 126 1.28 -19.97 13.53
CA GLU A 126 1.76 -20.18 14.90
C GLU A 126 0.63 -20.11 15.94
N LYS A 127 -0.33 -19.20 15.74
CA LYS A 127 -1.51 -19.08 16.58
C LYS A 127 -2.69 -19.98 16.15
N GLU A 128 -2.52 -20.81 15.13
CA GLU A 128 -3.56 -21.69 14.58
C GLU A 128 -4.88 -21.00 14.21
N ILE A 129 -4.81 -19.74 13.75
CA ILE A 129 -5.98 -18.93 13.41
C ILE A 129 -6.66 -19.48 12.16
N LYS A 130 -7.90 -19.96 12.28
CA LYS A 130 -8.66 -20.57 11.18
C LYS A 130 -9.53 -19.57 10.40
N SER A 131 -9.76 -18.37 10.95
CA SER A 131 -10.55 -17.32 10.28
C SER A 131 -9.93 -16.90 8.95
N LYS A 132 -10.74 -16.36 8.05
CA LYS A 132 -10.27 -15.77 6.79
C LYS A 132 -9.37 -14.57 7.05
N PHE A 133 -8.24 -14.52 6.37
CA PHE A 133 -7.34 -13.37 6.40
C PHE A 133 -7.27 -12.74 4.99
N ARG A 134 -7.65 -11.48 4.87
CA ARG A 134 -7.67 -10.75 3.60
C ARG A 134 -6.42 -9.90 3.45
N ILE A 135 -5.82 -9.94 2.27
CA ILE A 135 -4.68 -9.10 1.92
C ILE A 135 -5.08 -8.29 0.70
N ILE A 136 -5.17 -6.97 0.85
CA ILE A 136 -5.52 -6.06 -0.24
C ILE A 136 -4.26 -5.28 -0.62
N ASN A 137 -3.76 -5.53 -1.82
CA ASN A 137 -2.57 -4.87 -2.36
C ASN A 137 -2.99 -3.76 -3.33
N ILE A 138 -2.70 -2.50 -3.01
CA ILE A 138 -2.96 -1.38 -3.90
C ILE A 138 -1.81 -1.29 -4.91
N ALA A 139 -2.05 -1.86 -6.07
CA ALA A 139 -1.16 -1.80 -7.23
C ALA A 139 -1.35 -0.48 -8.02
N SER A 140 -1.26 -0.53 -9.31
CA SER A 140 -1.51 0.58 -10.24
C SER A 140 -1.74 0.01 -11.64
N ARG A 141 -2.35 0.77 -12.53
CA ARG A 141 -2.35 0.44 -13.97
C ARG A 141 -0.92 0.36 -14.54
N ALA A 142 0.05 1.08 -13.96
CA ALA A 142 1.48 0.97 -14.25
C ALA A 142 2.01 -0.48 -14.23
N ALA A 143 1.39 -1.35 -13.44
CA ALA A 143 1.73 -2.78 -13.37
C ALA A 143 1.46 -3.56 -14.68
N PHE A 144 0.66 -3.01 -15.57
CA PHE A 144 0.21 -3.67 -16.81
C PHE A 144 0.73 -2.98 -18.07
N ARG A 145 0.75 -1.64 -18.07
CA ARG A 145 1.14 -0.87 -19.25
C ARG A 145 2.57 -0.32 -19.21
N GLY A 146 3.22 -0.39 -18.03
CA GLY A 146 4.46 0.35 -17.78
C GLY A 146 4.20 1.81 -17.40
N GLU A 147 5.25 2.58 -17.30
CA GLU A 147 5.25 4.04 -17.10
C GLU A 147 6.37 4.69 -17.93
N GLU A 148 6.46 6.01 -17.88
CA GLU A 148 7.53 6.77 -18.50
C GLU A 148 8.89 6.44 -17.89
N GLU A 149 9.98 6.82 -18.56
CA GLU A 149 11.35 6.46 -18.21
C GLU A 149 11.75 6.84 -16.78
N ASP A 150 11.20 7.93 -16.24
CA ASP A 150 11.48 8.40 -14.88
C ASP A 150 10.83 7.51 -13.79
N PHE A 151 9.87 6.65 -14.15
CA PHE A 151 9.09 5.86 -13.21
C PHE A 151 9.30 4.34 -13.36
N ILE A 152 10.45 3.92 -13.87
CA ILE A 152 10.82 2.49 -14.03
C ILE A 152 10.66 1.75 -12.70
N SER A 153 11.23 2.28 -11.60
CA SER A 153 11.15 1.68 -10.28
C SER A 153 9.70 1.51 -9.77
N TYR A 154 8.87 2.52 -10.03
CA TYR A 154 7.46 2.49 -9.67
C TYR A 154 6.71 1.40 -10.45
N ALA A 155 6.83 1.36 -11.76
CA ALA A 155 6.21 0.35 -12.62
C ALA A 155 6.63 -1.07 -12.20
N CYS A 156 7.93 -1.30 -12.02
CA CYS A 156 8.49 -2.56 -11.53
C CYS A 156 7.89 -2.96 -10.17
N SER A 157 7.82 -2.01 -9.21
CA SER A 157 7.26 -2.27 -7.88
C SER A 157 5.78 -2.68 -7.95
N LYS A 158 4.98 -2.01 -8.80
CA LYS A 158 3.55 -2.29 -8.96
C LYS A 158 3.29 -3.58 -9.74
N GLY A 159 4.12 -3.91 -10.73
CA GLY A 159 4.13 -5.23 -11.37
C GLY A 159 4.46 -6.36 -10.39
N GLY A 160 5.46 -6.13 -9.52
CA GLY A 160 5.81 -7.03 -8.43
C GLY A 160 4.65 -7.27 -7.45
N MET A 161 3.83 -6.25 -7.14
CA MET A 161 2.65 -6.37 -6.28
C MET A 161 1.58 -7.30 -6.87
N ILE A 162 1.37 -7.26 -8.19
CA ILE A 162 0.48 -8.20 -8.89
C ILE A 162 1.01 -9.62 -8.78
N SER A 163 2.31 -9.82 -9.03
CA SER A 163 2.96 -11.12 -8.92
C SER A 163 2.92 -11.67 -7.48
N LEU A 164 3.19 -10.82 -6.48
CA LEU A 164 3.05 -11.15 -5.07
C LEU A 164 1.64 -11.64 -4.76
N THR A 165 0.61 -10.91 -5.19
CA THR A 165 -0.80 -11.28 -4.96
C THR A 165 -1.15 -12.65 -5.54
N LYS A 166 -0.72 -12.93 -6.77
CA LYS A 166 -0.91 -14.23 -7.43
C LYS A 166 -0.20 -15.35 -6.65
N THR A 167 1.02 -15.10 -6.21
CA THR A 167 1.83 -16.06 -5.42
C THR A 167 1.16 -16.36 -4.09
N LEU A 168 0.68 -15.33 -3.38
CA LEU A 168 -0.03 -15.48 -2.12
C LEU A 168 -1.30 -16.32 -2.29
N SER A 169 -2.09 -16.04 -3.33
CA SER A 169 -3.30 -16.80 -3.65
C SER A 169 -3.00 -18.28 -3.90
N ARG A 170 -2.03 -18.55 -4.76
CA ARG A 170 -1.64 -19.93 -5.13
C ARG A 170 -1.09 -20.72 -3.95
N SER A 171 -0.24 -20.10 -3.13
CA SER A 171 0.53 -20.81 -2.08
C SER A 171 -0.22 -20.89 -0.75
N PHE A 172 -1.03 -19.89 -0.40
CA PHE A 172 -1.62 -19.76 0.93
C PHE A 172 -3.16 -19.71 0.91
N GLY A 173 -3.78 -19.53 -0.24
CA GLY A 173 -5.22 -19.37 -0.37
C GLY A 173 -6.00 -20.50 0.29
N LYS A 174 -5.88 -21.71 -0.24
CA LYS A 174 -6.61 -22.89 0.25
C LYS A 174 -6.07 -23.40 1.59
N ARG A 175 -4.73 -23.47 1.71
CA ARG A 175 -4.09 -24.07 2.88
C ARG A 175 -4.24 -23.23 4.15
N ASP A 176 -4.05 -21.92 4.02
CA ASP A 176 -3.99 -21.00 5.16
C ASP A 176 -5.21 -20.09 5.27
N ASN A 177 -6.23 -20.30 4.40
CA ASN A 177 -7.43 -19.45 4.33
C ASN A 177 -7.09 -17.94 4.15
N VAL A 178 -6.09 -17.66 3.31
CA VAL A 178 -5.65 -16.31 2.93
C VAL A 178 -6.34 -15.91 1.64
N ILE A 179 -6.96 -14.73 1.61
CA ILE A 179 -7.69 -14.23 0.45
C ILE A 179 -7.03 -12.94 -0.03
N PRO A 180 -6.04 -13.02 -0.93
CA PRO A 180 -5.36 -11.86 -1.46
C PRO A 180 -6.12 -11.26 -2.65
N PHE A 181 -6.17 -9.93 -2.68
CA PHE A 181 -6.69 -9.13 -3.78
C PHE A 181 -5.63 -8.15 -4.24
N SER A 182 -5.68 -7.79 -5.51
CA SER A 182 -4.95 -6.64 -6.03
C SER A 182 -5.95 -5.66 -6.65
N VAL A 183 -5.84 -4.41 -6.25
CA VAL A 183 -6.60 -3.31 -6.84
C VAL A 183 -5.61 -2.44 -7.61
N ALA A 184 -5.90 -2.21 -8.88
CA ALA A 184 -5.08 -1.36 -9.75
C ALA A 184 -5.88 -0.08 -10.09
N PRO A 185 -5.81 0.95 -9.24
CA PRO A 185 -6.49 2.20 -9.52
C PRO A 185 -5.99 2.80 -10.83
N GLY A 186 -6.90 3.45 -11.55
CA GLY A 186 -6.55 4.39 -12.58
C GLY A 186 -5.93 5.65 -12.00
N PHE A 187 -5.92 6.72 -12.77
CA PHE A 187 -5.41 7.99 -12.29
C PHE A 187 -6.38 8.60 -11.26
N VAL A 188 -5.93 8.72 -10.01
CA VAL A 188 -6.73 9.29 -8.91
C VAL A 188 -6.12 10.62 -8.50
N LYS A 189 -6.93 11.67 -8.42
CA LYS A 189 -6.51 13.02 -8.02
C LYS A 189 -6.08 13.04 -6.54
N THR A 190 -4.81 12.74 -6.31
CA THR A 190 -4.17 12.69 -4.98
C THR A 190 -2.96 13.61 -4.96
N GLU A 191 -2.42 13.90 -3.78
CA GLU A 191 -1.16 14.65 -3.68
C GLU A 191 0.01 13.98 -4.44
N MET A 192 0.06 12.66 -4.49
CA MET A 192 1.06 11.92 -5.25
C MET A 192 0.94 12.19 -6.76
N ALA A 193 -0.29 12.34 -7.25
CA ALA A 193 -0.56 12.63 -8.65
C ALA A 193 -0.43 14.12 -9.01
N LYS A 194 -0.35 15.01 -8.02
CA LYS A 194 -0.37 16.45 -8.25
C LYS A 194 0.80 16.92 -9.11
N SER A 195 2.02 16.49 -8.80
CA SER A 195 3.21 16.85 -9.58
C SER A 195 3.12 16.37 -11.03
N PHE A 196 2.50 15.22 -11.25
CA PHE A 196 2.28 14.65 -12.58
C PHE A 196 1.18 15.40 -13.35
N ILE A 197 0.10 15.81 -12.66
CA ILE A 197 -0.98 16.64 -13.22
C ILE A 197 -0.45 18.03 -13.58
N ASP A 198 0.36 18.62 -12.70
CA ASP A 198 0.94 19.95 -12.91
C ASP A 198 1.88 19.99 -14.14
N GLN A 199 2.52 18.87 -14.47
CA GLN A 199 3.42 18.72 -15.63
C GLN A 199 2.70 18.38 -16.93
N HIS A 200 1.63 17.57 -16.89
CA HIS A 200 1.01 16.98 -18.10
C HIS A 200 -0.46 17.42 -18.31
N GLY A 201 -1.00 18.24 -17.41
CA GLY A 201 -2.37 18.75 -17.49
C GLY A 201 -3.44 17.73 -17.07
N ASP A 202 -4.69 18.21 -17.04
CA ASP A 202 -5.87 17.41 -16.59
C ASP A 202 -6.30 16.32 -17.60
N CYS A 203 -5.72 16.28 -18.81
CA CYS A 203 -6.08 15.32 -19.87
C CYS A 203 -5.96 13.86 -19.40
N LEU A 204 -4.98 13.56 -18.57
CA LEU A 204 -4.74 12.23 -18.02
C LEU A 204 -5.84 11.72 -17.07
N LEU A 205 -6.67 12.59 -16.54
CA LEU A 205 -7.80 12.22 -15.69
C LEU A 205 -8.95 11.58 -16.49
N TYR A 206 -9.04 11.87 -17.77
CA TYR A 206 -10.13 11.47 -18.65
C TYR A 206 -9.79 10.29 -19.56
N THR A 207 -8.51 9.97 -19.75
CA THR A 207 -8.05 8.82 -20.57
C THR A 207 -7.89 7.54 -19.74
N SER A 208 -8.86 7.24 -18.84
CA SER A 208 -8.74 6.09 -17.94
C SER A 208 -9.16 4.75 -18.57
N ASP A 209 -9.62 4.74 -19.81
CA ASP A 209 -10.06 3.51 -20.46
C ASP A 209 -8.93 2.94 -21.34
N ALA A 210 -8.54 1.69 -21.08
CA ALA A 210 -7.46 0.99 -21.80
C ALA A 210 -7.74 0.79 -23.32
N ALA A 211 -8.90 1.22 -23.80
CA ALA A 211 -9.28 1.21 -25.20
C ALA A 211 -8.98 2.53 -25.94
N ASP A 212 -8.70 3.61 -25.20
CA ASP A 212 -8.48 4.96 -25.75
C ASP A 212 -7.03 5.46 -25.60
N ASP A 213 -6.03 4.59 -25.80
CA ASP A 213 -4.63 5.00 -26.00
C ASP A 213 -4.44 5.78 -27.32
N LYS A 214 -5.33 6.71 -27.59
CA LYS A 214 -5.16 7.71 -28.63
C LYS A 214 -4.72 9.02 -27.99
N GLN A 215 -3.44 9.22 -28.10
CA GLN A 215 -2.69 10.48 -28.05
C GLN A 215 -3.51 11.73 -27.73
N CYS A 216 -3.27 12.30 -26.55
CA CYS A 216 -3.34 13.74 -26.38
C CYS A 216 -2.05 14.40 -26.85
#